data_1f3e7a553ba1d94d20e7d6dde67bbbac
#
_entry.id   1f3e7a553ba1d94d20e7d6dde67bbbac
#
_cell.length_a   1.000
_cell.length_b   1.000
_cell.length_c   1.000
_cell.angle_alpha   90.00
_cell.angle_beta   90.00
_cell.angle_gamma   90.00
#
_symmetry.space_group_name_H-M   'P 1'
#
loop_
_entity.id
_entity.type
_entity.pdbx_description
1 polymer ?
#
loop_
_entity_poly.entity_id
_entity_poly.type
_entity_poly.pdbx_seq_one_letter_code
_entity_poly.pdbx_strand_id
1 'polypeptide(L)'
;MNEKATELDLVNTHFVSPHGLDDDEHYTTAYDLAVLTNYALNNDKFKEIVGIKTTTITVGDYSRTITNTNELLGNTEGIYGVKTGFTANAGRCLVTACKRDNLDIIIVVLGADTKEIRGLDTVNIINYVYSNFEMVDTYNMISEAFENYKETQNINVTKSLEEPQIRLSNNFTYIYPININEVKNLKTSIYTISRIRCKY
;
A
#
# COMPACT_ATOMS: atom_id res chain seq x y z
N MET A 1 -4.67 9.06 21.46
CA MET A 1 -4.53 7.83 20.63
C MET A 1 -5.90 7.33 20.20
N ASN A 2 -6.84 7.07 21.13
CA ASN A 2 -8.18 6.54 20.80
C ASN A 2 -9.02 7.49 19.92
N GLU A 3 -8.90 8.81 20.10
CA GLU A 3 -9.53 9.77 19.18
C GLU A 3 -9.09 9.55 17.73
N LYS A 4 -7.79 9.32 17.51
CA LYS A 4 -7.26 9.01 16.17
C LYS A 4 -7.72 7.63 15.68
N ALA A 5 -7.82 6.63 16.56
CA ALA A 5 -8.38 5.34 16.19
C ALA A 5 -9.84 5.48 15.71
N THR A 6 -10.65 6.26 16.41
CA THR A 6 -12.03 6.56 16.00
C THR A 6 -12.09 7.33 14.66
N GLU A 7 -11.23 8.33 14.48
CA GLU A 7 -11.14 9.11 13.23
C GLU A 7 -10.80 8.25 12.01
N LEU A 8 -10.03 7.19 12.21
CA LEU A 8 -9.60 6.25 11.17
C LEU A 8 -10.50 5.00 11.07
N ASP A 9 -11.63 4.97 11.78
CA ASP A 9 -12.55 3.82 11.85
C ASP A 9 -11.89 2.51 12.29
N LEU A 10 -10.91 2.58 13.21
CA LEU A 10 -10.23 1.40 13.75
C LEU A 10 -11.11 0.76 14.83
N VAL A 11 -12.16 0.08 14.41
CA VAL A 11 -13.22 -0.41 15.30
C VAL A 11 -12.80 -1.54 16.25
N ASN A 12 -11.68 -2.21 15.96
CA ASN A 12 -11.13 -3.30 16.78
C ASN A 12 -9.78 -2.89 17.39
N THR A 13 -9.61 -1.61 17.71
CA THR A 13 -8.38 -1.09 18.31
C THR A 13 -8.69 -0.18 19.48
N HIS A 14 -8.04 -0.45 20.61
CA HIS A 14 -8.07 0.40 21.77
C HIS A 14 -6.68 0.52 22.42
N PHE A 15 -6.27 1.73 22.73
CA PHE A 15 -4.98 2.04 23.32
C PHE A 15 -5.14 2.51 24.76
N VAL A 16 -4.51 1.80 25.72
CA VAL A 16 -4.47 2.19 27.13
C VAL A 16 -3.27 3.08 27.43
N SER A 17 -2.12 2.79 26.79
CA SER A 17 -0.88 3.49 27.08
C SER A 17 -0.02 3.68 25.82
N PRO A 18 0.87 4.69 25.78
CA PRO A 18 1.78 4.89 24.67
C PRO A 18 2.99 3.93 24.67
N HIS A 19 3.29 3.27 25.79
CA HIS A 19 4.45 2.37 25.91
C HIS A 19 4.18 0.95 25.43
N GLY A 20 2.89 0.54 25.27
CA GLY A 20 2.52 -0.75 24.71
C GLY A 20 2.82 -1.95 25.60
N LEU A 21 2.80 -1.79 26.93
CA LEU A 21 2.82 -2.91 27.87
C LEU A 21 1.45 -3.61 27.88
N ASP A 22 1.45 -4.89 28.26
CA ASP A 22 0.26 -5.72 28.30
C ASP A 22 -0.82 -5.13 29.22
N ASP A 23 -2.04 -5.09 28.70
CA ASP A 23 -3.26 -4.70 29.38
C ASP A 23 -4.42 -5.30 28.57
N ASP A 24 -5.43 -5.85 29.27
CA ASP A 24 -6.55 -6.54 28.62
C ASP A 24 -7.36 -5.61 27.70
N GLU A 25 -7.38 -4.31 28.01
CA GLU A 25 -8.04 -3.29 27.19
C GLU A 25 -7.13 -2.69 26.11
N HIS A 26 -5.87 -3.16 25.97
CA HIS A 26 -4.92 -2.71 24.97
C HIS A 26 -4.83 -3.71 23.82
N TYR A 27 -5.67 -3.55 22.83
CA TYR A 27 -5.81 -4.50 21.72
C TYR A 27 -5.87 -3.83 20.35
N THR A 28 -5.58 -4.60 19.32
CA THR A 28 -5.67 -4.20 17.92
C THR A 28 -5.81 -5.43 17.02
N THR A 29 -6.00 -5.19 15.72
CA THR A 29 -5.98 -6.20 14.66
C THR A 29 -4.91 -5.90 13.62
N ALA A 30 -4.56 -6.90 12.80
CA ALA A 30 -3.63 -6.71 11.70
C ALA A 30 -4.18 -5.68 10.67
N TYR A 31 -5.49 -5.72 10.42
CA TYR A 31 -6.14 -4.76 9.52
C TYR A 31 -6.06 -3.32 10.06
N ASP A 32 -6.45 -3.11 11.31
CA ASP A 32 -6.44 -1.77 11.91
C ASP A 32 -5.02 -1.19 11.96
N LEU A 33 -4.01 -2.02 12.27
CA LEU A 33 -2.61 -1.60 12.24
C LEU A 33 -2.14 -1.26 10.82
N ALA A 34 -2.62 -1.97 9.80
CA ALA A 34 -2.30 -1.64 8.41
C ALA A 34 -2.89 -0.28 8.02
N VAL A 35 -4.15 0.00 8.39
CA VAL A 35 -4.82 1.30 8.16
C VAL A 35 -4.08 2.42 8.91
N LEU A 36 -3.76 2.22 10.19
CA LEU A 36 -3.02 3.19 10.99
C LEU A 36 -1.63 3.48 10.39
N THR A 37 -0.95 2.43 9.93
CA THR A 37 0.37 2.55 9.31
C THR A 37 0.30 3.31 7.99
N ASN A 38 -0.70 3.02 7.16
CA ASN A 38 -0.92 3.76 5.91
C ASN A 38 -1.13 5.25 6.18
N TYR A 39 -1.93 5.60 7.18
CA TYR A 39 -2.10 6.98 7.61
C TYR A 39 -0.78 7.60 8.08
N ALA A 40 -0.01 6.90 8.93
CA ALA A 40 1.24 7.40 9.48
C ALA A 40 2.32 7.61 8.41
N LEU A 41 2.38 6.76 7.39
CA LEU A 41 3.35 6.85 6.29
C LEU A 41 3.10 8.05 5.35
N ASN A 42 1.96 8.72 5.43
CA ASN A 42 1.73 10.01 4.76
C ASN A 42 2.46 11.18 5.45
N ASN A 43 3.04 10.96 6.63
CA ASN A 43 3.90 11.92 7.29
C ASN A 43 5.36 11.63 6.91
N ASP A 44 5.99 12.54 6.16
CA ASP A 44 7.36 12.39 5.67
C ASP A 44 8.37 12.17 6.80
N LYS A 45 8.20 12.88 7.95
CA LYS A 45 9.10 12.72 9.09
C LYS A 45 8.97 11.34 9.76
N PHE A 46 7.75 10.83 9.85
CA PHE A 46 7.52 9.46 10.33
C PHE A 46 8.18 8.44 9.38
N LYS A 47 7.95 8.59 8.08
CA LYS A 47 8.51 7.72 7.04
C LYS A 47 10.04 7.73 7.05
N GLU A 48 10.65 8.91 7.19
CA GLU A 48 12.12 9.05 7.35
C GLU A 48 12.62 8.26 8.57
N ILE A 49 12.01 8.49 9.74
CA ILE A 49 12.48 7.91 11.01
C ILE A 49 12.37 6.39 11.01
N VAL A 50 11.24 5.83 10.56
CA VAL A 50 11.03 4.37 10.57
C VAL A 50 11.92 3.63 9.57
N GLY A 51 12.43 4.34 8.57
CA GLY A 51 13.38 3.83 7.57
C GLY A 51 14.85 3.87 7.99
N ILE A 52 15.18 4.46 9.13
CA ILE A 52 16.57 4.54 9.59
C ILE A 52 17.03 3.17 10.13
N LYS A 53 18.03 2.56 9.47
CA LYS A 53 18.62 1.28 9.93
C LYS A 53 19.49 1.46 11.16
N THR A 54 20.35 2.47 11.16
CA THR A 54 21.26 2.76 12.27
C THR A 54 21.52 4.26 12.34
N THR A 55 21.52 4.82 13.54
CA THR A 55 21.84 6.22 13.77
C THR A 55 22.57 6.39 15.09
N THR A 56 23.29 7.51 15.24
CA THR A 56 23.92 7.89 16.50
C THR A 56 23.19 9.09 17.08
N ILE A 57 22.74 8.94 18.33
CA ILE A 57 22.12 10.03 19.11
C ILE A 57 23.15 10.55 20.09
N THR A 58 23.35 11.86 20.09
CA THR A 58 24.24 12.56 21.03
C THR A 58 23.40 13.46 21.92
N VAL A 59 23.58 13.30 23.24
CA VAL A 59 22.96 14.15 24.27
C VAL A 59 24.04 14.61 25.22
N GLY A 60 24.41 15.89 25.18
CA GLY A 60 25.57 16.42 25.85
C GLY A 60 26.86 15.72 25.36
N ASP A 61 27.63 15.18 26.27
CA ASP A 61 28.90 14.47 25.98
C ASP A 61 28.69 12.96 25.70
N TYR A 62 27.46 12.48 25.74
CA TYR A 62 27.14 11.06 25.54
C TYR A 62 26.63 10.80 24.13
N SER A 63 27.31 9.90 23.42
CA SER A 63 26.86 9.40 22.11
C SER A 63 26.52 7.92 22.19
N ARG A 64 25.38 7.56 21.64
CA ARG A 64 24.91 6.16 21.55
C ARG A 64 24.45 5.83 20.14
N THR A 65 25.02 4.79 19.57
CA THR A 65 24.52 4.21 18.32
C THR A 65 23.32 3.32 18.62
N ILE A 66 22.23 3.55 17.90
CA ILE A 66 21.00 2.76 17.96
C ILE A 66 20.77 2.10 16.61
N THR A 67 20.40 0.82 16.63
CA THR A 67 20.05 0.04 15.44
C THR A 67 18.57 -0.30 15.48
N ASN A 68 17.92 -0.22 14.32
CA ASN A 68 16.51 -0.58 14.17
C ASN A 68 16.31 -2.06 14.52
N THR A 69 15.26 -2.34 15.28
CA THR A 69 14.94 -3.71 15.69
C THR A 69 14.28 -4.53 14.59
N ASN A 70 13.93 -3.91 13.45
CA ASN A 70 13.49 -4.60 12.24
C ASN A 70 14.70 -5.13 11.47
N GLU A 71 15.01 -6.40 11.64
CA GLU A 71 16.16 -7.07 11.02
C GLU A 71 16.05 -7.17 9.49
N LEU A 72 14.84 -7.04 8.93
CA LEU A 72 14.60 -7.08 7.49
C LEU A 72 14.95 -5.76 6.80
N LEU A 73 14.98 -4.63 7.56
CA LEU A 73 15.28 -3.31 7.04
C LEU A 73 16.72 -3.24 6.53
N GLY A 74 16.88 -2.96 5.23
CA GLY A 74 18.18 -2.94 4.54
C GLY A 74 18.81 -4.33 4.31
N ASN A 75 18.07 -5.43 4.59
CA ASN A 75 18.47 -6.80 4.29
C ASN A 75 17.49 -7.49 3.34
N THR A 76 16.28 -6.93 3.16
CA THR A 76 15.29 -7.41 2.19
C THR A 76 14.93 -6.25 1.26
N GLU A 77 14.99 -6.50 -0.04
CA GLU A 77 14.74 -5.50 -1.07
C GLU A 77 13.34 -4.89 -0.93
N GLY A 78 13.28 -3.56 -1.06
CA GLY A 78 12.04 -2.78 -1.04
C GLY A 78 11.53 -2.44 0.35
N ILE A 79 12.02 -3.05 1.44
CA ILE A 79 11.58 -2.73 2.80
C ILE A 79 12.11 -1.36 3.23
N TYR A 80 11.19 -0.46 3.63
CA TYR A 80 11.53 0.89 4.09
C TYR A 80 10.97 1.25 5.48
N GLY A 81 10.37 0.29 6.20
CA GLY A 81 9.85 0.47 7.57
C GLY A 81 9.20 -0.81 8.08
N VAL A 82 8.52 -0.85 9.20
CA VAL A 82 8.07 0.25 10.04
C VAL A 82 8.45 -0.01 11.50
N LYS A 83 7.83 -1.03 12.17
CA LYS A 83 8.00 -1.24 13.62
C LYS A 83 7.84 -2.69 14.05
N THR A 84 8.73 -3.13 14.91
CA THR A 84 8.59 -4.40 15.65
C THR A 84 7.85 -4.19 16.96
N GLY A 85 7.22 -5.25 17.48
CA GLY A 85 6.65 -5.29 18.82
C GLY A 85 6.94 -6.62 19.49
N PHE A 86 6.96 -6.62 20.81
CA PHE A 86 7.01 -7.83 21.63
C PHE A 86 6.52 -7.56 23.04
N THR A 87 5.59 -8.37 23.47
CA THR A 87 5.25 -8.63 24.88
C THR A 87 5.06 -10.12 25.09
N ALA A 88 4.97 -10.56 26.33
CA ALA A 88 4.75 -11.98 26.62
C ALA A 88 3.39 -12.48 26.10
N ASN A 89 2.36 -11.63 26.13
CA ASN A 89 1.01 -11.97 25.70
C ASN A 89 0.83 -11.81 24.18
N ALA A 90 1.40 -10.74 23.60
CA ALA A 90 1.24 -10.45 22.18
C ALA A 90 2.14 -11.29 21.27
N GLY A 91 3.20 -11.92 21.79
CA GLY A 91 4.21 -12.59 20.97
C GLY A 91 5.07 -11.62 20.16
N ARG A 92 5.73 -12.11 19.11
CA ARG A 92 6.57 -11.30 18.23
C ARG A 92 5.72 -10.69 17.12
N CYS A 93 5.74 -9.37 17.03
CA CYS A 93 4.95 -8.62 16.04
C CYS A 93 5.86 -7.79 15.12
N LEU A 94 5.41 -7.56 13.89
CA LEU A 94 6.10 -6.71 12.93
C LEU A 94 5.08 -6.08 11.98
N VAL A 95 5.16 -4.78 11.84
CA VAL A 95 4.56 -4.05 10.73
C VAL A 95 5.67 -3.69 9.76
N THR A 96 5.52 -4.08 8.51
CA THR A 96 6.50 -3.84 7.43
C THR A 96 5.87 -3.06 6.31
N ALA A 97 6.55 -2.04 5.82
CA ALA A 97 6.24 -1.36 4.57
C ALA A 97 7.29 -1.74 3.53
N CYS A 98 6.84 -2.18 2.37
CA CYS A 98 7.70 -2.65 1.29
C CYS A 98 7.21 -2.12 -0.05
N LYS A 99 8.12 -1.56 -0.83
CA LYS A 99 7.83 -1.05 -2.17
C LYS A 99 8.79 -1.64 -3.18
N ARG A 100 8.24 -2.26 -4.22
CA ARG A 100 8.98 -2.70 -5.41
C ARG A 100 8.21 -2.21 -6.63
N ASP A 101 8.91 -1.66 -7.60
CA ASP A 101 8.31 -1.04 -8.77
C ASP A 101 7.20 -0.05 -8.39
N ASN A 102 6.00 -0.25 -8.91
CA ASN A 102 4.84 0.60 -8.62
C ASN A 102 3.94 0.08 -7.50
N LEU A 103 4.21 -1.09 -6.93
CA LEU A 103 3.40 -1.69 -5.89
C LEU A 103 4.01 -1.40 -4.52
N ASP A 104 3.26 -0.69 -3.66
CA ASP A 104 3.62 -0.36 -2.28
C ASP A 104 2.65 -1.09 -1.33
N ILE A 105 3.18 -1.91 -0.43
CA ILE A 105 2.38 -2.79 0.44
C ILE A 105 2.75 -2.63 1.90
N ILE A 106 1.75 -2.82 2.76
CA ILE A 106 1.93 -2.91 4.21
C ILE A 106 1.57 -4.33 4.64
N ILE A 107 2.48 -4.95 5.37
CA ILE A 107 2.33 -6.30 5.90
C ILE A 107 2.34 -6.24 7.41
N VAL A 108 1.40 -6.92 8.04
CA VAL A 108 1.29 -6.99 9.49
C VAL A 108 1.32 -8.44 9.93
N VAL A 109 2.35 -8.81 10.70
CA VAL A 109 2.50 -10.12 11.33
C VAL A 109 2.36 -9.93 12.84
N LEU A 110 1.40 -10.61 13.46
CA LEU A 110 1.14 -10.56 14.90
C LEU A 110 1.26 -11.96 15.49
N GLY A 111 1.71 -12.03 16.74
CA GLY A 111 1.68 -13.27 17.53
C GLY A 111 2.65 -14.36 17.07
N ALA A 112 3.72 -14.05 16.37
CA ALA A 112 4.71 -15.06 16.01
C ALA A 112 5.51 -15.52 17.24
N ASP A 113 5.84 -16.82 17.28
CA ASP A 113 6.56 -17.43 18.42
C ASP A 113 7.99 -16.92 18.54
N THR A 114 8.68 -16.79 17.40
CA THR A 114 10.08 -16.36 17.38
C THR A 114 10.32 -15.20 16.40
N LYS A 115 11.47 -14.56 16.51
CA LYS A 115 11.89 -13.50 15.56
C LYS A 115 12.09 -14.05 14.16
N GLU A 116 12.62 -15.27 14.08
CA GLU A 116 12.92 -15.97 12.83
C GLU A 116 11.62 -16.29 12.09
N ILE A 117 10.61 -16.85 12.77
CA ILE A 117 9.28 -17.12 12.19
C ILE A 117 8.64 -15.83 11.73
N ARG A 118 8.60 -14.78 12.57
CA ARG A 118 8.09 -13.47 12.19
C ARG A 118 8.74 -12.91 10.93
N GLY A 119 10.07 -12.99 10.84
CA GLY A 119 10.84 -12.55 9.68
C GLY A 119 10.53 -13.37 8.44
N LEU A 120 10.51 -14.71 8.58
CA LEU A 120 10.23 -15.65 7.49
C LEU A 120 8.80 -15.44 6.93
N ASP A 121 7.80 -15.36 7.79
CA ASP A 121 6.41 -15.11 7.38
C ASP A 121 6.28 -13.79 6.63
N THR A 122 6.92 -12.73 7.13
CA THR A 122 6.94 -11.44 6.44
C THR A 122 7.55 -11.56 5.04
N VAL A 123 8.70 -12.22 4.88
CA VAL A 123 9.36 -12.40 3.58
C VAL A 123 8.54 -13.28 2.65
N ASN A 124 7.91 -14.34 3.17
CA ASN A 124 7.03 -15.22 2.39
C ASN A 124 5.82 -14.44 1.83
N ILE A 125 5.19 -13.59 2.64
CA ILE A 125 4.08 -12.73 2.21
C ILE A 125 4.55 -11.73 1.14
N ILE A 126 5.72 -11.09 1.33
CA ILE A 126 6.33 -10.20 0.35
C ILE A 126 6.48 -10.91 -1.00
N ASN A 127 7.14 -12.06 -0.98
CA ASN A 127 7.40 -12.83 -2.20
C ASN A 127 6.10 -13.29 -2.86
N TYR A 128 5.13 -13.74 -2.07
CA TYR A 128 3.82 -14.13 -2.60
C TYR A 128 3.13 -12.96 -3.31
N VAL A 129 3.08 -11.78 -2.67
CA VAL A 129 2.40 -10.61 -3.25
C VAL A 129 3.07 -10.18 -4.56
N TYR A 130 4.39 -9.96 -4.54
CA TYR A 130 5.10 -9.50 -5.74
C TYR A 130 5.22 -10.54 -6.87
N SER A 131 5.02 -11.83 -6.54
CA SER A 131 4.96 -12.88 -7.57
C SER A 131 3.58 -13.06 -8.18
N ASN A 132 2.52 -12.57 -7.53
CA ASN A 132 1.15 -12.85 -7.94
C ASN A 132 0.31 -11.61 -8.24
N PHE A 133 0.79 -10.42 -7.87
CA PHE A 133 0.04 -9.18 -8.04
C PHE A 133 0.91 -8.09 -8.66
N GLU A 134 0.29 -7.27 -9.49
CA GLU A 134 0.89 -6.07 -10.07
C GLU A 134 -0.05 -4.87 -9.95
N MET A 135 0.53 -3.68 -10.01
CA MET A 135 -0.23 -2.43 -10.07
C MET A 135 -0.53 -2.09 -11.52
N VAL A 136 -1.79 -2.01 -11.88
CA VAL A 136 -2.25 -1.67 -13.22
C VAL A 136 -2.79 -0.25 -13.25
N ASP A 137 -2.24 0.57 -14.15
CA ASP A 137 -2.77 1.90 -14.46
C ASP A 137 -3.92 1.76 -15.46
N THR A 138 -5.13 1.98 -14.97
CA THR A 138 -6.35 1.86 -15.79
C THR A 138 -6.41 2.89 -16.91
N TYR A 139 -5.75 4.05 -16.78
CA TYR A 139 -5.71 5.03 -17.86
C TYR A 139 -4.99 4.47 -19.09
N ASN A 140 -3.84 3.84 -18.89
CA ASN A 140 -3.07 3.23 -19.99
C ASN A 140 -3.85 2.09 -20.64
N MET A 141 -4.49 1.21 -19.85
CA MET A 141 -5.33 0.13 -20.39
C MET A 141 -6.51 0.65 -21.23
N ILE A 142 -7.20 1.69 -20.74
CA ILE A 142 -8.35 2.28 -21.46
C ILE A 142 -7.87 3.03 -22.70
N SER A 143 -6.73 3.72 -22.64
CA SER A 143 -6.14 4.39 -23.78
C SER A 143 -5.79 3.42 -24.90
N GLU A 144 -5.14 2.30 -24.57
CA GLU A 144 -4.81 1.26 -25.53
C GLU A 144 -6.06 0.61 -26.14
N ALA A 145 -7.06 0.29 -25.29
CA ALA A 145 -8.33 -0.25 -25.76
C ALA A 145 -9.08 0.73 -26.70
N PHE A 146 -8.97 2.04 -26.44
CA PHE A 146 -9.60 3.06 -27.25
C PHE A 146 -8.88 3.24 -28.60
N GLU A 147 -7.55 3.19 -28.64
CA GLU A 147 -6.80 3.21 -29.91
C GLU A 147 -7.16 2.00 -30.77
N ASN A 148 -7.18 0.79 -30.19
CA ASN A 148 -7.61 -0.42 -30.87
C ASN A 148 -9.07 -0.32 -31.39
N TYR A 149 -9.97 0.31 -30.61
CA TYR A 149 -11.34 0.55 -31.05
C TYR A 149 -11.39 1.50 -32.27
N LYS A 150 -10.63 2.60 -32.25
CA LYS A 150 -10.56 3.53 -33.39
C LYS A 150 -10.08 2.83 -34.66
N GLU A 151 -9.08 1.99 -34.56
CA GLU A 151 -8.55 1.22 -35.68
C GLU A 151 -9.58 0.21 -36.24
N THR A 152 -10.27 -0.53 -35.34
CA THR A 152 -11.24 -1.54 -35.75
C THR A 152 -12.51 -0.96 -36.38
N GLN A 153 -12.92 0.23 -35.97
CA GLN A 153 -14.12 0.88 -36.50
C GLN A 153 -13.90 1.68 -37.78
N ASN A 154 -12.64 1.77 -38.25
CA ASN A 154 -12.28 2.52 -39.47
C ASN A 154 -12.86 3.95 -39.45
N ILE A 155 -12.82 4.60 -38.28
CA ILE A 155 -13.37 5.94 -38.07
C ILE A 155 -12.44 6.93 -38.78
N ASN A 156 -12.74 7.25 -40.04
CA ASN A 156 -12.17 8.38 -40.74
C ASN A 156 -12.71 9.66 -40.11
N VAL A 157 -11.98 10.19 -39.14
CA VAL A 157 -12.27 11.51 -38.58
C VAL A 157 -12.01 12.55 -39.66
N THR A 158 -13.08 13.08 -40.25
CA THR A 158 -12.99 14.20 -41.14
C THR A 158 -12.45 15.42 -40.36
N LYS A 159 -11.61 16.23 -41.02
CA LYS A 159 -10.81 17.34 -40.47
C LYS A 159 -11.53 18.41 -39.63
N SER A 160 -12.82 18.27 -39.37
CA SER A 160 -13.66 19.25 -38.66
C SER A 160 -14.11 18.87 -37.25
N LEU A 161 -13.76 17.68 -36.78
CA LEU A 161 -14.06 17.25 -35.41
C LEU A 161 -12.76 17.19 -34.61
N GLU A 162 -12.76 17.79 -33.42
CA GLU A 162 -11.69 17.61 -32.46
C GLU A 162 -11.49 16.13 -32.20
N GLU A 163 -10.26 15.67 -32.12
CA GLU A 163 -9.96 14.28 -31.80
C GLU A 163 -10.70 13.85 -30.53
N PRO A 164 -11.40 12.71 -30.54
CA PRO A 164 -12.09 12.23 -29.35
C PRO A 164 -11.07 12.00 -28.24
N GLN A 165 -11.28 12.65 -27.10
CA GLN A 165 -10.41 12.52 -25.93
C GLN A 165 -11.08 11.60 -24.90
N ILE A 166 -10.29 10.70 -24.30
CA ILE A 166 -10.71 9.96 -23.14
C ILE A 166 -10.64 10.89 -21.93
N ARG A 167 -11.76 11.08 -21.26
CA ARG A 167 -11.82 11.72 -19.95
C ARG A 167 -12.28 10.71 -18.92
N LEU A 168 -11.37 10.31 -18.04
CA LEU A 168 -11.73 9.55 -16.84
C LEU A 168 -12.18 10.56 -15.77
N SER A 169 -13.32 10.30 -15.13
CA SER A 169 -13.78 11.11 -13.99
C SER A 169 -12.86 10.95 -12.79
N ASN A 170 -12.18 9.81 -12.66
CA ASN A 170 -11.16 9.51 -11.66
C ASN A 170 -10.11 8.56 -12.24
N ASN A 171 -8.84 8.78 -11.91
CA ASN A 171 -7.81 7.78 -12.13
C ASN A 171 -7.92 6.71 -11.05
N PHE A 172 -8.24 5.50 -11.44
CA PHE A 172 -8.23 4.36 -10.54
C PHE A 172 -7.00 3.51 -10.83
N THR A 173 -6.25 3.23 -9.79
CA THR A 173 -5.18 2.25 -9.81
C THR A 173 -5.67 1.00 -9.10
N TYR A 174 -5.60 -0.14 -9.74
CA TYR A 174 -6.05 -1.41 -9.19
C TYR A 174 -4.87 -2.36 -9.03
N ILE A 175 -4.92 -3.18 -7.98
CA ILE A 175 -4.03 -4.32 -7.80
C ILE A 175 -4.66 -5.52 -8.48
N TYR A 176 -3.96 -6.07 -9.48
CA TYR A 176 -4.42 -7.24 -10.24
C TYR A 176 -3.56 -8.46 -9.98
N PRO A 177 -4.15 -9.66 -9.87
CA PRO A 177 -3.41 -10.91 -9.90
C PRO A 177 -2.81 -11.15 -11.29
N ILE A 178 -1.53 -11.48 -11.37
CA ILE A 178 -0.76 -11.67 -12.63
C ILE A 178 -1.32 -12.85 -13.46
N ASN A 179 -1.96 -13.84 -12.83
CA ASN A 179 -2.37 -15.11 -13.47
C ASN A 179 -3.89 -15.26 -13.67
N ILE A 180 -4.67 -14.19 -13.74
CA ILE A 180 -6.08 -14.35 -14.11
C ILE A 180 -6.20 -14.40 -15.63
N ASN A 181 -6.40 -15.61 -16.19
CA ASN A 181 -6.87 -15.81 -17.56
C ASN A 181 -8.26 -15.17 -17.84
N GLU A 182 -8.89 -14.57 -16.84
CA GLU A 182 -10.22 -13.96 -16.90
C GLU A 182 -10.21 -12.46 -17.21
N VAL A 183 -9.07 -11.78 -17.19
CA VAL A 183 -8.97 -10.35 -17.61
C VAL A 183 -9.37 -10.18 -19.09
N LYS A 184 -9.31 -11.24 -19.89
CA LYS A 184 -9.83 -11.26 -21.27
C LYS A 184 -11.33 -11.03 -21.40
N ASN A 185 -12.09 -11.03 -20.30
CA ASN A 185 -13.54 -10.85 -20.26
C ASN A 185 -14.00 -9.55 -19.61
N LEU A 186 -13.11 -8.61 -19.30
CA LEU A 186 -13.51 -7.24 -19.03
C LEU A 186 -14.13 -6.67 -20.31
N LYS A 187 -15.46 -6.83 -20.44
CA LYS A 187 -16.25 -6.13 -21.45
C LYS A 187 -16.17 -4.65 -21.11
N THR A 188 -15.24 -3.96 -21.72
CA THR A 188 -15.23 -2.50 -21.77
C THR A 188 -16.47 -2.10 -22.56
N SER A 189 -17.57 -1.79 -21.89
CA SER A 189 -18.74 -1.21 -22.51
C SER A 189 -18.41 0.27 -22.75
N ILE A 190 -17.93 0.59 -23.95
CA ILE A 190 -17.75 1.97 -24.36
C ILE A 190 -19.13 2.51 -24.70
N TYR A 191 -19.69 3.34 -23.81
CA TYR A 191 -20.91 4.07 -24.09
C TYR A 191 -20.55 5.35 -24.85
N THR A 192 -20.85 5.39 -26.13
CA THR A 192 -20.77 6.62 -26.91
C THR A 192 -21.94 7.53 -26.52
N ILE A 193 -21.70 8.52 -25.67
CA ILE A 193 -22.69 9.57 -25.41
C ILE A 193 -22.54 10.62 -26.48
N SER A 194 -23.22 10.45 -27.61
CA SER A 194 -23.36 11.48 -28.64
C SER A 194 -24.46 12.47 -28.20
N ARG A 195 -24.13 13.47 -27.38
CA ARG A 195 -24.92 14.69 -27.27
C ARG A 195 -24.17 15.81 -27.99
N ILE A 196 -24.37 15.86 -29.29
CA ILE A 196 -24.06 17.08 -30.07
C ILE A 196 -25.16 18.10 -29.71
N ARG A 197 -24.85 19.06 -28.84
CA ARG A 197 -25.65 20.30 -28.76
C ARG A 197 -25.07 21.26 -29.79
N CYS A 198 -25.66 21.31 -30.97
CA CYS A 198 -25.49 22.48 -31.84
C CYS A 198 -26.15 23.67 -31.14
N LYS A 199 -25.36 24.68 -30.76
CA LYS A 199 -25.89 26.03 -30.51
C LYS A 199 -25.87 26.77 -31.86
N TYR A 200 -27.07 27.16 -32.27
CA TYR A 200 -27.26 28.20 -33.30
C TYR A 200 -26.85 29.53 -32.75
#